data_dfb50feb4e04d408f323f15cdbb4986d
#
_entry.id   dfb50feb4e04d408f323f15cdbb4986d
#
_cell.length_a   1.000
_cell.length_b   1.000
_cell.length_c   1.000
_cell.angle_alpha   90.00
_cell.angle_beta   90.00
_cell.angle_gamma   90.00
#
_symmetry.space_group_name_H-M   'P 1'
#
loop_
_entity.id
_entity.type
_entity.pdbx_description
1 polymer ?
#
loop_
_entity_poly.entity_id
_entity_poly.type
_entity_poly.pdbx_seq_one_letter_code
_entity_poly.pdbx_strand_id
1 'polypeptide(L)'
;MKHLIDIMQLTPQEIMELIDTACAIMEHPEQYAHKCDGKILATLFFEPSTRTRLSFESAMLSLGGKVLGVASAESSSASKGETVADTVRVVSCYSDIIAMRHPKEGAPLVASMHSLVPVINAGDGGHNHPTQTLTDLLTIHREMGRFENLTVGLCGDLKFGRTVHSLVSAMSRYPGVRFVLISPEELKLPRYVKEQYIKAKNIPYTQSTDLETVMPELDILYMTRVQRERFFNEEDYLRLKDSYILTSDKLRGAKESLRILHPLPRVNEISVAVDDDPRACYFKQVQYGKYIRMALILKLLEIK
;
A
#
# COMPACT_ATOMS: atom_id res chain seq x y z
N MET A 1 16.64 11.12 3.02
CA MET A 1 15.23 11.23 3.50
C MET A 1 15.19 10.85 4.97
N LYS A 2 14.59 11.69 5.84
CA LYS A 2 14.54 11.40 7.29
C LYS A 2 13.31 10.56 7.69
N HIS A 3 12.17 10.77 7.03
CA HIS A 3 10.89 10.10 7.32
C HIS A 3 10.18 9.74 6.02
N LEU A 4 9.27 8.75 6.02
CA LEU A 4 8.38 8.47 4.90
C LEU A 4 6.91 8.63 5.34
N ILE A 5 6.30 9.73 4.99
CA ILE A 5 4.91 10.06 5.34
C ILE A 5 3.99 9.93 4.13
N ASP A 6 4.46 10.30 2.95
CA ASP A 6 3.74 10.26 1.68
C ASP A 6 4.65 9.69 0.58
N ILE A 7 4.07 8.90 -0.35
CA ILE A 7 4.81 8.33 -1.48
C ILE A 7 5.40 9.43 -2.39
N MET A 8 4.78 10.60 -2.43
CA MET A 8 5.23 11.74 -3.23
C MET A 8 6.51 12.39 -2.71
N GLN A 9 6.96 12.05 -1.50
CA GLN A 9 8.28 12.45 -0.99
C GLN A 9 9.45 11.73 -1.69
N LEU A 10 9.16 10.59 -2.34
CA LEU A 10 10.14 9.83 -3.11
C LEU A 10 10.07 10.20 -4.59
N THR A 11 11.19 10.48 -5.19
CA THR A 11 11.32 10.56 -6.64
C THR A 11 11.17 9.17 -7.29
N PRO A 12 10.83 9.07 -8.59
CA PRO A 12 10.84 7.79 -9.30
C PRO A 12 12.17 7.05 -9.18
N GLN A 13 13.30 7.77 -9.19
CA GLN A 13 14.63 7.17 -9.03
C GLN A 13 14.82 6.58 -7.62
N GLU A 14 14.43 7.30 -6.57
CA GLU A 14 14.52 6.78 -5.19
C GLU A 14 13.62 5.57 -4.97
N ILE A 15 12.48 5.49 -5.67
CA ILE A 15 11.62 4.30 -5.69
C ILE A 15 12.33 3.14 -6.36
N MET A 16 13.00 3.35 -7.51
CA MET A 16 13.78 2.31 -8.16
C MET A 16 14.92 1.81 -7.28
N GLU A 17 15.67 2.70 -6.62
CA GLU A 17 16.71 2.30 -5.66
C GLU A 17 16.18 1.40 -4.54
N LEU A 18 14.98 1.70 -4.01
CA LEU A 18 14.32 0.84 -3.01
C LEU A 18 13.91 -0.52 -3.60
N ILE A 19 13.41 -0.52 -4.84
CA ILE A 19 13.04 -1.74 -5.56
C ILE A 19 14.28 -2.60 -5.83
N ASP A 20 15.35 -2.02 -6.32
CA ASP A 20 16.61 -2.71 -6.58
C ASP A 20 17.18 -3.33 -5.30
N THR A 21 17.17 -2.56 -4.19
CA THR A 21 17.55 -3.08 -2.87
C THR A 21 16.65 -4.23 -2.43
N ALA A 22 15.33 -4.11 -2.60
CA ALA A 22 14.40 -5.18 -2.26
C ALA A 22 14.63 -6.45 -3.10
N CYS A 23 14.92 -6.29 -4.39
CA CYS A 23 15.28 -7.41 -5.27
C CYS A 23 16.59 -8.07 -4.83
N ALA A 24 17.61 -7.30 -4.48
CA ALA A 24 18.89 -7.83 -3.98
C ALA A 24 18.70 -8.59 -2.64
N ILE A 25 17.85 -8.09 -1.74
CA ILE A 25 17.48 -8.81 -0.50
C ILE A 25 16.78 -10.15 -0.81
N MET A 26 15.93 -10.17 -1.83
CA MET A 26 15.23 -11.42 -2.24
C MET A 26 16.18 -12.45 -2.80
N GLU A 27 17.20 -12.03 -3.54
CA GLU A 27 18.19 -12.90 -4.18
C GLU A 27 19.27 -13.39 -3.21
N HIS A 28 19.65 -12.55 -2.24
CA HIS A 28 20.74 -12.80 -1.30
C HIS A 28 20.34 -12.46 0.15
N PRO A 29 19.30 -13.08 0.72
CA PRO A 29 18.78 -12.72 2.05
C PRO A 29 19.81 -12.86 3.17
N GLU A 30 20.75 -13.79 3.04
CA GLU A 30 21.82 -14.04 4.01
C GLU A 30 22.78 -12.84 4.17
N GLN A 31 22.97 -12.03 3.13
CA GLN A 31 23.83 -10.82 3.17
C GLN A 31 23.19 -9.69 3.99
N TYR A 32 21.89 -9.78 4.23
CA TYR A 32 21.11 -8.76 4.93
C TYR A 32 20.66 -9.18 6.33
N ALA A 33 20.84 -10.47 6.69
CA ALA A 33 20.29 -11.05 7.91
C ALA A 33 20.81 -10.39 9.21
N HIS A 34 21.95 -9.66 9.16
CA HIS A 34 22.59 -9.01 10.29
C HIS A 34 22.76 -7.49 10.12
N LYS A 35 22.15 -6.89 9.07
CA LYS A 35 22.32 -5.46 8.80
C LYS A 35 21.74 -4.55 9.88
N CYS A 36 20.73 -5.00 10.61
CA CYS A 36 20.09 -4.25 11.69
C CYS A 36 20.40 -4.83 13.08
N ASP A 37 21.52 -5.56 13.26
CA ASP A 37 21.92 -6.05 14.58
C ASP A 37 22.02 -4.87 15.56
N GLY A 38 21.40 -5.03 16.74
CA GLY A 38 21.32 -4.00 17.77
C GLY A 38 20.29 -2.90 17.55
N LYS A 39 19.62 -2.83 16.37
CA LYS A 39 18.58 -1.85 16.07
C LYS A 39 17.20 -2.30 16.52
N ILE A 40 16.36 -1.33 16.87
CA ILE A 40 15.00 -1.57 17.37
C ILE A 40 13.99 -0.80 16.51
N LEU A 41 13.02 -1.53 15.94
CA LEU A 41 11.82 -0.96 15.31
C LEU A 41 10.69 -0.86 16.33
N ALA A 42 10.11 0.32 16.50
CA ALA A 42 8.86 0.48 17.23
C ALA A 42 7.65 0.41 16.25
N THR A 43 6.70 -0.50 16.51
CA THR A 43 5.43 -0.59 15.77
C THR A 43 4.30 0.02 16.60
N LEU A 44 3.86 1.25 16.25
CA LEU A 44 2.79 1.99 16.92
C LEU A 44 1.50 1.90 16.11
N PHE A 45 0.68 0.89 16.40
CA PHE A 45 -0.53 0.59 15.64
C PHE A 45 -1.79 0.96 16.45
N PHE A 46 -2.18 2.23 16.39
CA PHE A 46 -3.40 2.75 17.05
C PHE A 46 -4.70 2.42 16.29
N GLU A 47 -4.59 1.97 15.04
CA GLU A 47 -5.65 1.37 14.25
C GLU A 47 -5.27 -0.08 13.94
N PRO A 48 -6.16 -1.07 14.16
CA PRO A 48 -5.84 -2.48 13.93
C PRO A 48 -5.39 -2.77 12.49
N SER A 49 -4.27 -3.47 12.34
CA SER A 49 -3.75 -3.92 11.06
C SER A 49 -2.80 -5.10 11.20
N THR A 50 -3.32 -6.31 11.16
CA THR A 50 -2.54 -7.53 11.33
C THR A 50 -1.42 -7.66 10.29
N ARG A 51 -1.76 -7.55 9.00
CA ARG A 51 -0.79 -7.75 7.91
C ARG A 51 0.33 -6.72 7.90
N THR A 52 -0.01 -5.44 7.99
CA THR A 52 1.00 -4.36 7.93
C THR A 52 1.95 -4.45 9.12
N ARG A 53 1.42 -4.69 10.32
CA ARG A 53 2.22 -4.84 11.52
C ARG A 53 3.16 -6.03 11.41
N LEU A 54 2.63 -7.23 11.15
CA LEU A 54 3.44 -8.44 11.01
C LEU A 54 4.48 -8.31 9.89
N SER A 55 4.17 -7.62 8.80
CA SER A 55 5.12 -7.39 7.71
C SER A 55 6.29 -6.50 8.12
N PHE A 56 6.05 -5.41 8.90
CA PHE A 56 7.13 -4.58 9.43
C PHE A 56 7.97 -5.32 10.47
N GLU A 57 7.32 -6.03 11.39
CA GLU A 57 7.99 -6.83 12.40
C GLU A 57 8.84 -7.93 11.77
N SER A 58 8.29 -8.69 10.82
CA SER A 58 9.02 -9.69 10.04
C SER A 58 10.18 -9.09 9.24
N ALA A 59 10.00 -7.89 8.65
CA ALA A 59 11.06 -7.20 7.92
C ALA A 59 12.24 -6.88 8.84
N MET A 60 11.98 -6.28 10.00
CA MET A 60 13.02 -5.92 10.95
C MET A 60 13.74 -7.14 11.53
N LEU A 61 12.99 -8.18 11.92
CA LEU A 61 13.54 -9.44 12.43
C LEU A 61 14.43 -10.14 11.38
N SER A 62 14.02 -10.10 10.11
CA SER A 62 14.82 -10.69 9.01
C SER A 62 16.09 -9.92 8.69
N LEU A 63 16.21 -8.68 9.16
CA LEU A 63 17.45 -7.88 9.10
C LEU A 63 18.33 -8.03 10.35
N GLY A 64 17.97 -8.90 11.31
CA GLY A 64 18.70 -9.10 12.57
C GLY A 64 18.30 -8.12 13.69
N GLY A 65 17.39 -7.20 13.43
CA GLY A 65 16.94 -6.23 14.41
C GLY A 65 15.93 -6.79 15.41
N LYS A 66 15.47 -5.93 16.31
CA LYS A 66 14.48 -6.24 17.34
C LYS A 66 13.23 -5.41 17.14
N VAL A 67 12.12 -5.84 17.76
CA VAL A 67 10.83 -5.16 17.64
C VAL A 67 10.26 -4.91 19.03
N LEU A 68 9.69 -3.73 19.23
CA LEU A 68 8.80 -3.41 20.33
C LEU A 68 7.56 -2.72 19.77
N GLY A 69 6.42 -2.76 20.46
CA GLY A 69 5.26 -2.09 19.88
C GLY A 69 3.98 -2.17 20.69
N VAL A 70 3.01 -1.41 20.20
CA VAL A 70 1.65 -1.30 20.72
C VAL A 70 0.69 -1.74 19.62
N ALA A 71 -0.26 -2.60 19.97
CA ALA A 71 -1.20 -3.22 19.03
C ALA A 71 -2.51 -2.44 18.87
N SER A 72 -2.88 -1.59 19.85
CA SER A 72 -4.11 -0.80 19.86
C SER A 72 -3.95 0.47 20.69
N ALA A 73 -4.80 1.47 20.45
CA ALA A 73 -4.88 2.66 21.28
C ALA A 73 -5.25 2.34 22.73
N GLU A 74 -6.12 1.36 22.93
CA GLU A 74 -6.63 0.94 24.24
C GLU A 74 -5.53 0.38 25.15
N SER A 75 -4.53 -0.30 24.58
CA SER A 75 -3.38 -0.86 25.30
C SER A 75 -2.22 0.13 25.48
N SER A 76 -2.42 1.41 25.15
CA SER A 76 -1.39 2.45 25.20
C SER A 76 -1.78 3.63 26.10
N SER A 77 -0.80 4.52 26.41
CA SER A 77 -1.04 5.77 27.12
C SER A 77 -1.97 6.73 26.38
N ALA A 78 -2.22 6.52 25.08
CA ALA A 78 -3.21 7.27 24.32
C ALA A 78 -4.61 7.17 24.90
N SER A 79 -4.97 6.03 25.53
CA SER A 79 -6.24 5.84 26.26
C SER A 79 -6.38 6.78 27.47
N LYS A 80 -5.25 7.31 28.00
CA LYS A 80 -5.19 8.27 29.10
C LYS A 80 -5.12 9.72 28.63
N GLY A 81 -5.17 9.96 27.30
CA GLY A 81 -5.10 11.30 26.73
C GLY A 81 -3.71 11.77 26.32
N GLU A 82 -2.68 10.87 26.29
CA GLU A 82 -1.35 11.22 25.82
C GLU A 82 -1.40 11.64 24.34
N THR A 83 -0.70 12.71 23.99
CA THR A 83 -0.65 13.22 22.62
C THR A 83 0.27 12.37 21.74
N VAL A 84 0.03 12.38 20.41
CA VAL A 84 0.94 11.75 19.44
C VAL A 84 2.36 12.30 19.58
N ALA A 85 2.50 13.61 19.82
CA ALA A 85 3.79 14.27 19.97
C ALA A 85 4.58 13.74 21.18
N ASP A 86 3.90 13.57 22.32
CA ASP A 86 4.56 13.04 23.54
C ASP A 86 4.88 11.56 23.40
N THR A 87 3.92 10.76 22.89
CA THR A 87 4.13 9.33 22.62
C THR A 87 5.39 9.09 21.76
N VAL A 88 5.56 9.83 20.64
CA VAL A 88 6.72 9.59 19.77
C VAL A 88 8.03 10.09 20.36
N ARG A 89 8.02 11.15 21.17
CA ARG A 89 9.22 11.58 21.92
C ARG A 89 9.68 10.50 22.88
N VAL A 90 8.76 9.92 23.65
CA VAL A 90 9.04 8.83 24.59
C VAL A 90 9.55 7.60 23.84
N VAL A 91 8.84 7.16 22.78
CA VAL A 91 9.22 5.98 22.00
C VAL A 91 10.54 6.16 21.26
N SER A 92 10.88 7.38 20.85
CA SER A 92 12.18 7.71 20.25
C SER A 92 13.36 7.45 21.21
N CYS A 93 13.11 7.41 22.52
CA CYS A 93 14.15 7.05 23.51
C CYS A 93 14.41 5.53 23.56
N TYR A 94 13.52 4.72 23.01
CA TYR A 94 13.56 3.25 23.11
C TYR A 94 13.78 2.56 21.77
N SER A 95 13.76 3.28 20.65
CA SER A 95 13.84 2.73 19.31
C SER A 95 14.71 3.55 18.36
N ASP A 96 15.16 2.92 17.30
CA ASP A 96 15.94 3.57 16.22
C ASP A 96 15.06 4.01 15.05
N ILE A 97 13.87 3.44 14.91
CA ILE A 97 12.91 3.74 13.83
C ILE A 97 11.49 3.41 14.29
N ILE A 98 10.51 4.17 13.84
CA ILE A 98 9.09 4.01 14.20
C ILE A 98 8.26 3.76 12.95
N ALA A 99 7.44 2.70 12.93
CA ALA A 99 6.35 2.50 12.00
C ALA A 99 5.02 2.80 12.70
N MET A 100 4.32 3.86 12.26
CA MET A 100 3.08 4.33 12.88
C MET A 100 1.88 4.11 11.96
N ARG A 101 0.82 3.49 12.50
CA ARG A 101 -0.51 3.44 11.92
C ARG A 101 -1.52 4.10 12.85
N HIS A 102 -2.32 5.03 12.32
CA HIS A 102 -3.22 5.84 13.14
C HIS A 102 -4.57 6.06 12.45
N PRO A 103 -5.71 6.07 13.18
CA PRO A 103 -7.03 6.34 12.58
C PRO A 103 -7.21 7.79 12.13
N LYS A 104 -6.49 8.74 12.73
CA LYS A 104 -6.56 10.16 12.35
C LYS A 104 -5.56 10.48 11.25
N GLU A 105 -6.04 11.11 10.19
CA GLU A 105 -5.24 11.63 9.09
C GLU A 105 -4.21 12.66 9.60
N GLY A 106 -3.00 12.62 9.05
CA GLY A 106 -1.91 13.50 9.44
C GLY A 106 -1.20 13.16 10.75
N ALA A 107 -1.66 12.17 11.54
CA ALA A 107 -0.98 11.80 12.78
C ALA A 107 0.50 11.38 12.58
N PRO A 108 0.87 10.58 11.54
CA PRO A 108 2.27 10.29 11.25
C PRO A 108 3.08 11.53 10.84
N LEU A 109 2.46 12.54 10.24
CA LEU A 109 3.12 13.80 9.95
C LEU A 109 3.46 14.54 11.25
N VAL A 110 2.50 14.66 12.17
CA VAL A 110 2.77 15.21 13.52
C VAL A 110 3.85 14.43 14.22
N ALA A 111 3.80 13.10 14.16
CA ALA A 111 4.83 12.23 14.71
C ALA A 111 6.22 12.55 14.14
N SER A 112 6.35 12.75 12.83
CA SER A 112 7.62 13.06 12.19
C SER A 112 8.21 14.40 12.61
N MET A 113 7.38 15.37 12.99
CA MET A 113 7.81 16.69 13.48
C MET A 113 8.39 16.65 14.89
N HIS A 114 8.03 15.64 15.69
CA HIS A 114 8.41 15.53 17.11
C HIS A 114 9.33 14.35 17.40
N SER A 115 9.52 13.43 16.45
CA SER A 115 10.36 12.26 16.61
C SER A 115 11.84 12.59 16.46
N LEU A 116 12.68 11.97 17.30
CA LEU A 116 14.14 12.00 17.19
C LEU A 116 14.68 10.99 16.17
N VAL A 117 13.87 9.97 15.84
CA VAL A 117 14.21 8.86 14.94
C VAL A 117 13.32 8.87 13.70
N PRO A 118 13.69 8.16 12.62
CA PRO A 118 12.84 8.06 11.44
C PRO A 118 11.42 7.54 11.74
N VAL A 119 10.42 8.13 11.09
CA VAL A 119 9.01 7.71 11.16
C VAL A 119 8.54 7.25 9.78
N ILE A 120 7.89 6.09 9.76
CA ILE A 120 7.22 5.53 8.58
C ILE A 120 5.72 5.58 8.79
N ASN A 121 4.98 6.21 7.86
CA ASN A 121 3.54 6.12 7.80
C ASN A 121 3.11 4.71 7.34
N ALA A 122 2.57 3.91 8.25
CA ALA A 122 2.01 2.58 7.98
C ALA A 122 0.48 2.61 7.72
N GLY A 123 -0.06 3.80 7.44
CA GLY A 123 -1.46 4.09 7.14
C GLY A 123 -2.07 5.09 8.11
N ASP A 124 -2.66 6.18 7.60
CA ASP A 124 -3.32 7.20 8.39
C ASP A 124 -4.76 7.46 7.90
N GLY A 125 -5.72 6.91 8.61
CA GLY A 125 -7.15 7.07 8.31
C GLY A 125 -7.50 6.69 6.86
N GLY A 126 -8.17 7.59 6.15
CA GLY A 126 -8.50 7.46 4.72
C GLY A 126 -7.46 8.07 3.77
N HIS A 127 -6.41 8.69 4.29
CA HIS A 127 -5.52 9.57 3.56
C HIS A 127 -4.40 8.82 2.79
N ASN A 128 -3.36 8.34 3.47
CA ASN A 128 -2.17 7.77 2.81
C ASN A 128 -1.77 6.39 3.35
N HIS A 129 -1.17 5.59 2.47
CA HIS A 129 -0.49 4.35 2.85
C HIS A 129 0.76 4.13 1.97
N PRO A 130 1.83 4.95 2.14
CA PRO A 130 2.98 4.95 1.23
C PRO A 130 3.67 3.60 1.12
N THR A 131 3.70 2.81 2.19
CA THR A 131 4.34 1.49 2.14
C THR A 131 3.50 0.43 1.43
N GLN A 132 2.17 0.61 1.32
CA GLN A 132 1.36 -0.22 0.43
C GLN A 132 1.65 0.15 -1.04
N THR A 133 1.75 1.43 -1.35
CA THR A 133 2.11 1.88 -2.70
C THR A 133 3.48 1.34 -3.13
N LEU A 134 4.48 1.36 -2.25
CA LEU A 134 5.79 0.75 -2.52
C LEU A 134 5.67 -0.77 -2.76
N THR A 135 4.81 -1.46 -1.99
CA THR A 135 4.50 -2.88 -2.19
C THR A 135 3.90 -3.12 -3.58
N ASP A 136 2.93 -2.29 -3.97
CA ASP A 136 2.26 -2.39 -5.27
C ASP A 136 3.25 -2.13 -6.41
N LEU A 137 4.11 -1.12 -6.28
CA LEU A 137 5.14 -0.81 -7.27
C LEU A 137 6.19 -1.92 -7.40
N LEU A 138 6.69 -2.48 -6.30
CA LEU A 138 7.60 -3.63 -6.36
C LEU A 138 6.92 -4.82 -7.07
N THR A 139 5.63 -5.06 -6.78
CA THR A 139 4.87 -6.13 -7.43
C THR A 139 4.76 -5.88 -8.93
N ILE A 140 4.38 -4.66 -9.35
CA ILE A 140 4.29 -4.29 -10.76
C ILE A 140 5.66 -4.47 -11.44
N HIS A 141 6.73 -3.98 -10.82
CA HIS A 141 8.09 -4.12 -11.38
C HIS A 141 8.50 -5.58 -11.55
N ARG A 142 8.28 -6.43 -10.54
CA ARG A 142 8.65 -7.85 -10.56
C ARG A 142 7.84 -8.67 -11.58
N GLU A 143 6.57 -8.36 -11.73
CA GLU A 143 5.65 -9.16 -12.54
C GLU A 143 5.52 -8.62 -13.99
N MET A 144 5.82 -7.31 -14.24
CA MET A 144 5.73 -6.67 -15.55
C MET A 144 7.08 -6.25 -16.12
N GLY A 145 8.14 -6.12 -15.31
CA GLY A 145 9.46 -5.66 -15.71
C GLY A 145 9.55 -4.18 -16.06
N ARG A 146 8.47 -3.41 -15.94
CA ARG A 146 8.39 -1.99 -16.31
C ARG A 146 7.25 -1.29 -15.59
N PHE A 147 7.27 0.05 -15.61
CA PHE A 147 6.16 0.91 -15.20
C PHE A 147 5.52 1.64 -16.37
N GLU A 148 6.27 1.84 -17.45
CA GLU A 148 5.86 2.59 -18.63
C GLU A 148 4.93 1.77 -19.52
N ASN A 149 4.05 2.49 -20.26
CA ASN A 149 3.15 1.92 -21.26
C ASN A 149 2.26 0.79 -20.69
N LEU A 150 1.72 0.99 -19.49
CA LEU A 150 0.80 0.06 -18.84
C LEU A 150 -0.61 0.61 -18.80
N THR A 151 -1.57 -0.24 -19.12
CA THR A 151 -3.00 0.02 -18.88
C THR A 151 -3.37 -0.55 -17.50
N VAL A 152 -3.63 0.35 -16.55
CA VAL A 152 -3.92 0.01 -15.15
C VAL A 152 -5.42 0.12 -14.89
N GLY A 153 -6.08 -1.01 -14.72
CA GLY A 153 -7.47 -1.11 -14.29
C GLY A 153 -7.57 -1.04 -12.77
N LEU A 154 -8.37 -0.12 -12.27
CA LEU A 154 -8.68 0.04 -10.85
C LEU A 154 -10.14 -0.31 -10.65
N CYS A 155 -10.45 -1.36 -9.90
CA CYS A 155 -11.81 -1.92 -9.81
C CYS A 155 -12.31 -2.01 -8.36
N GLY A 156 -13.51 -1.52 -8.12
CA GLY A 156 -14.22 -1.60 -6.84
C GLY A 156 -14.48 -0.24 -6.20
N ASP A 157 -14.07 -0.07 -4.94
CA ASP A 157 -14.23 1.18 -4.19
C ASP A 157 -13.09 2.16 -4.52
N LEU A 158 -13.30 3.00 -5.52
CA LEU A 158 -12.32 4.02 -5.90
C LEU A 158 -12.51 5.32 -5.10
N LYS A 159 -13.65 5.48 -4.41
CA LYS A 159 -13.97 6.70 -3.67
C LYS A 159 -13.23 6.77 -2.33
N PHE A 160 -13.26 5.70 -1.56
CA PHE A 160 -12.65 5.62 -0.23
C PHE A 160 -11.34 4.83 -0.21
N GLY A 161 -10.95 4.28 -1.36
CA GLY A 161 -9.77 3.44 -1.51
C GLY A 161 -8.46 4.25 -1.49
N ARG A 162 -7.93 4.58 -0.31
CA ARG A 162 -6.64 5.30 -0.17
C ARG A 162 -5.49 4.64 -0.95
N THR A 163 -5.47 3.31 -1.03
CA THR A 163 -4.46 2.57 -1.81
C THR A 163 -4.58 2.84 -3.30
N VAL A 164 -5.81 2.99 -3.80
CA VAL A 164 -6.08 3.41 -5.18
C VAL A 164 -5.56 4.83 -5.43
N HIS A 165 -5.88 5.78 -4.54
CA HIS A 165 -5.44 7.18 -4.69
C HIS A 165 -3.91 7.28 -4.73
N SER A 166 -3.24 6.59 -3.80
CA SER A 166 -1.78 6.57 -3.73
C SER A 166 -1.15 5.86 -4.94
N LEU A 167 -1.76 4.77 -5.44
CA LEU A 167 -1.28 4.09 -6.65
C LEU A 167 -1.44 4.97 -7.89
N VAL A 168 -2.59 5.66 -8.04
CA VAL A 168 -2.81 6.63 -9.13
C VAL A 168 -1.74 7.72 -9.09
N SER A 169 -1.48 8.32 -7.94
CA SER A 169 -0.47 9.37 -7.79
C SER A 169 0.94 8.87 -8.16
N ALA A 170 1.29 7.66 -7.75
CA ALA A 170 2.57 7.05 -8.04
C ALA A 170 2.73 6.71 -9.53
N MET A 171 1.77 5.98 -10.10
CA MET A 171 1.80 5.54 -11.51
C MET A 171 1.69 6.70 -12.50
N SER A 172 1.03 7.80 -12.12
CA SER A 172 0.93 9.00 -12.95
C SER A 172 2.28 9.69 -13.26
N ARG A 173 3.37 9.21 -12.69
CA ARG A 173 4.73 9.75 -12.92
C ARG A 173 5.49 9.01 -14.03
N TYR A 174 4.93 7.89 -14.53
CA TYR A 174 5.58 7.09 -15.57
C TYR A 174 4.93 7.33 -16.93
N PRO A 175 5.71 7.44 -18.01
CA PRO A 175 5.19 7.76 -19.34
C PRO A 175 4.37 6.61 -19.93
N GLY A 176 3.37 6.96 -20.74
CA GLY A 176 2.54 5.99 -21.45
C GLY A 176 1.56 5.20 -20.57
N VAL A 177 1.43 5.53 -19.27
CA VAL A 177 0.41 4.93 -18.41
C VAL A 177 -0.97 5.41 -18.81
N ARG A 178 -1.94 4.49 -18.83
CA ARG A 178 -3.37 4.74 -19.01
C ARG A 178 -4.15 4.14 -17.86
N PHE A 179 -5.18 4.83 -17.38
CA PHE A 179 -6.05 4.31 -16.34
C PHE A 179 -7.41 3.87 -16.89
N VAL A 180 -7.92 2.74 -16.38
CA VAL A 180 -9.30 2.30 -16.56
C VAL A 180 -9.94 2.25 -15.16
N LEU A 181 -10.88 3.17 -14.92
CA LEU A 181 -11.53 3.34 -13.61
C LEU A 181 -12.87 2.59 -13.62
N ILE A 182 -12.93 1.48 -12.89
CA ILE A 182 -14.06 0.54 -12.92
C ILE A 182 -14.76 0.59 -11.56
N SER A 183 -15.92 1.24 -11.51
CA SER A 183 -16.66 1.39 -10.24
C SER A 183 -18.13 1.70 -10.47
N PRO A 184 -19.01 1.39 -9.50
CA PRO A 184 -20.36 1.98 -9.48
C PRO A 184 -20.28 3.50 -9.46
N GLU A 185 -21.37 4.16 -9.85
CA GLU A 185 -21.43 5.63 -9.90
C GLU A 185 -21.09 6.28 -8.57
N GLU A 186 -21.55 5.70 -7.47
CA GLU A 186 -21.41 6.20 -6.11
C GLU A 186 -20.00 6.03 -5.54
N LEU A 187 -19.20 5.11 -6.13
CA LEU A 187 -17.84 4.77 -5.70
C LEU A 187 -16.76 5.23 -6.68
N LYS A 188 -17.09 6.18 -7.55
CA LYS A 188 -16.13 6.76 -8.51
C LYS A 188 -14.95 7.43 -7.83
N LEU A 189 -13.82 7.39 -8.51
CA LEU A 189 -12.60 8.09 -8.10
C LEU A 189 -12.89 9.58 -7.85
N PRO A 190 -12.50 10.15 -6.69
CA PRO A 190 -12.78 11.53 -6.34
C PRO A 190 -12.26 12.52 -7.39
N ARG A 191 -12.98 13.62 -7.55
CA ARG A 191 -12.65 14.66 -8.53
C ARG A 191 -11.23 15.21 -8.29
N TYR A 192 -10.85 15.47 -7.04
CA TYR A 192 -9.54 16.03 -6.73
C TYR A 192 -8.39 15.11 -7.16
N VAL A 193 -8.52 13.78 -6.99
CA VAL A 193 -7.51 12.81 -7.44
C VAL A 193 -7.39 12.83 -8.98
N LYS A 194 -8.54 12.84 -9.69
CA LYS A 194 -8.54 12.92 -11.16
C LYS A 194 -7.92 14.22 -11.67
N GLU A 195 -8.28 15.36 -11.10
CA GLU A 195 -7.74 16.66 -11.52
C GLU A 195 -6.24 16.73 -11.27
N GLN A 196 -5.78 16.35 -10.08
CA GLN A 196 -4.39 16.51 -9.66
C GLN A 196 -3.43 15.54 -10.34
N TYR A 197 -3.80 14.27 -10.51
CA TYR A 197 -2.86 13.23 -10.93
C TYR A 197 -3.09 12.72 -12.36
N ILE A 198 -4.30 12.81 -12.90
CA ILE A 198 -4.62 12.30 -14.22
C ILE A 198 -4.73 13.45 -15.22
N LYS A 199 -5.66 14.40 -15.01
CA LYS A 199 -5.92 15.47 -15.96
C LYS A 199 -4.78 16.49 -16.03
N ALA A 200 -4.23 16.91 -14.89
CA ALA A 200 -3.11 17.85 -14.86
C ALA A 200 -1.87 17.37 -15.63
N LYS A 201 -1.75 16.04 -15.82
CA LYS A 201 -0.66 15.40 -16.56
C LYS A 201 -1.09 14.87 -17.95
N ASN A 202 -2.31 15.16 -18.39
CA ASN A 202 -2.89 14.68 -19.65
C ASN A 202 -2.80 13.15 -19.81
N ILE A 203 -2.96 12.39 -18.72
CA ILE A 203 -2.93 10.94 -18.76
C ILE A 203 -4.26 10.42 -19.33
N PRO A 204 -4.24 9.53 -20.34
CA PRO A 204 -5.45 8.94 -20.88
C PRO A 204 -6.16 8.11 -19.81
N TYR A 205 -7.48 8.26 -19.70
CA TYR A 205 -8.29 7.41 -18.84
C TYR A 205 -9.68 7.17 -19.38
N THR A 206 -10.26 6.03 -19.02
CA THR A 206 -11.67 5.70 -19.28
C THR A 206 -12.36 5.37 -17.95
N GLN A 207 -13.69 5.54 -17.92
CA GLN A 207 -14.52 5.11 -16.79
C GLN A 207 -15.52 4.07 -17.29
N SER A 208 -15.69 3.01 -16.52
CA SER A 208 -16.64 1.92 -16.84
C SER A 208 -17.34 1.46 -15.57
N THR A 209 -18.53 0.95 -15.71
CA THR A 209 -19.24 0.17 -14.70
C THR A 209 -19.15 -1.33 -14.97
N ASP A 210 -18.58 -1.73 -16.11
CA ASP A 210 -18.48 -3.12 -16.57
C ASP A 210 -17.01 -3.54 -16.66
N LEU A 211 -16.64 -4.48 -15.79
CA LEU A 211 -15.29 -5.03 -15.72
C LEU A 211 -14.98 -5.93 -16.94
N GLU A 212 -15.94 -6.72 -17.41
CA GLU A 212 -15.71 -7.71 -18.46
C GLU A 212 -15.44 -7.04 -19.81
N THR A 213 -16.15 -5.97 -20.11
CA THR A 213 -15.95 -5.20 -21.35
C THR A 213 -14.55 -4.62 -21.48
N VAL A 214 -13.93 -4.19 -20.37
CA VAL A 214 -12.62 -3.55 -20.39
C VAL A 214 -11.45 -4.51 -20.08
N MET A 215 -11.74 -5.73 -19.65
CA MET A 215 -10.76 -6.73 -19.27
C MET A 215 -9.68 -6.99 -20.34
N PRO A 216 -9.99 -7.09 -21.65
CA PRO A 216 -9.00 -7.35 -22.70
C PRO A 216 -7.95 -6.26 -22.86
N GLU A 217 -8.21 -5.05 -22.36
CA GLU A 217 -7.27 -3.91 -22.48
C GLU A 217 -6.22 -3.88 -21.36
N LEU A 218 -6.51 -4.52 -20.22
CA LEU A 218 -5.75 -4.35 -18.99
C LEU A 218 -4.41 -5.10 -19.01
N ASP A 219 -3.38 -4.45 -18.50
CA ASP A 219 -2.10 -5.06 -18.15
C ASP A 219 -2.04 -5.35 -16.64
N ILE A 220 -2.63 -4.46 -15.83
CA ILE A 220 -2.79 -4.59 -14.39
C ILE A 220 -4.28 -4.48 -14.06
N LEU A 221 -4.78 -5.38 -13.23
CA LEU A 221 -6.08 -5.27 -12.58
C LEU A 221 -5.86 -5.15 -11.06
N TYR A 222 -6.08 -3.96 -10.52
CA TYR A 222 -6.02 -3.70 -9.10
C TYR A 222 -7.43 -3.74 -8.52
N MET A 223 -7.76 -4.85 -7.84
CA MET A 223 -9.06 -5.05 -7.20
C MET A 223 -9.07 -4.44 -5.81
N THR A 224 -10.20 -3.86 -5.40
CA THR A 224 -10.42 -3.38 -4.04
C THR A 224 -11.77 -3.84 -3.52
N ARG A 225 -11.85 -4.12 -2.22
CA ARG A 225 -13.13 -4.38 -1.57
C ARG A 225 -13.92 -3.09 -1.34
N VAL A 226 -15.24 -3.20 -1.28
CA VAL A 226 -16.10 -2.13 -0.77
C VAL A 226 -15.96 -2.07 0.75
N GLN A 227 -15.55 -0.90 1.28
CA GLN A 227 -15.16 -0.73 2.68
C GLN A 227 -16.38 -0.40 3.55
N ARG A 228 -16.99 -1.40 4.21
CA ARG A 228 -18.16 -1.23 5.08
C ARG A 228 -17.99 -0.10 6.11
N GLU A 229 -16.80 -0.01 6.69
CA GLU A 229 -16.43 0.96 7.72
C GLU A 229 -16.45 2.43 7.25
N ARG A 230 -16.67 2.68 5.96
CA ARG A 230 -16.74 4.02 5.34
C ARG A 230 -18.17 4.46 4.98
N PHE A 231 -19.15 3.57 5.15
CA PHE A 231 -20.54 3.89 4.84
C PHE A 231 -21.28 4.34 6.11
N PHE A 232 -22.03 5.44 5.97
CA PHE A 232 -22.95 5.89 7.04
C PHE A 232 -24.23 5.08 7.09
N ASN A 233 -24.67 4.55 5.93
CA ASN A 233 -25.88 3.75 5.79
C ASN A 233 -25.51 2.32 5.38
N GLU A 234 -26.00 1.34 6.15
CA GLU A 234 -25.78 -0.08 5.88
C GLU A 234 -26.48 -0.55 4.59
N GLU A 235 -27.62 0.04 4.23
CA GLU A 235 -28.34 -0.29 2.99
C GLU A 235 -27.49 0.01 1.75
N ASP A 236 -26.82 1.16 1.73
CA ASP A 236 -25.90 1.52 0.63
C ASP A 236 -24.73 0.54 0.53
N TYR A 237 -24.16 0.14 1.66
CA TYR A 237 -23.11 -0.88 1.66
C TYR A 237 -23.63 -2.21 1.11
N LEU A 238 -24.78 -2.70 1.58
CA LEU A 238 -25.36 -3.98 1.14
C LEU A 238 -25.67 -3.99 -0.34
N ARG A 239 -26.09 -2.85 -0.91
CA ARG A 239 -26.36 -2.69 -2.34
C ARG A 239 -25.07 -2.72 -3.19
N LEU A 240 -23.96 -2.22 -2.67
CA LEU A 240 -22.72 -2.01 -3.43
C LEU A 240 -21.65 -3.06 -3.16
N LYS A 241 -21.71 -3.81 -2.03
CA LYS A 241 -20.65 -4.74 -1.60
C LYS A 241 -20.27 -5.81 -2.62
N ASP A 242 -21.26 -6.26 -3.41
CA ASP A 242 -21.10 -7.34 -4.39
C ASP A 242 -21.08 -6.83 -5.84
N SER A 243 -20.84 -5.52 -6.05
CA SER A 243 -20.84 -4.90 -7.39
C SER A 243 -19.81 -5.55 -8.33
N TYR A 244 -18.67 -6.00 -7.79
CA TYR A 244 -17.64 -6.66 -8.57
C TYR A 244 -17.14 -7.91 -7.82
N ILE A 245 -17.36 -9.06 -8.44
CA ILE A 245 -16.79 -10.34 -8.00
C ILE A 245 -15.97 -10.87 -9.17
N LEU A 246 -14.66 -10.92 -9.02
CA LEU A 246 -13.76 -11.51 -10.01
C LEU A 246 -13.82 -13.03 -9.91
N THR A 247 -14.18 -13.69 -11.01
CA THR A 247 -14.24 -15.15 -11.15
C THR A 247 -13.34 -15.60 -12.29
N SER A 248 -13.01 -16.90 -12.34
CA SER A 248 -12.22 -17.47 -13.43
C SER A 248 -12.87 -17.28 -14.80
N ASP A 249 -14.20 -17.28 -14.88
CA ASP A 249 -14.93 -17.06 -16.13
C ASP A 249 -14.71 -15.63 -16.68
N LYS A 250 -14.70 -14.64 -15.80
CA LYS A 250 -14.45 -13.24 -16.19
C LYS A 250 -13.01 -13.01 -16.68
N LEU A 251 -12.09 -13.91 -16.34
CA LEU A 251 -10.69 -13.85 -16.79
C LEU A 251 -10.47 -14.48 -18.19
N ARG A 252 -11.49 -15.10 -18.82
CA ARG A 252 -11.31 -15.72 -20.14
C ARG A 252 -10.96 -14.73 -21.24
N GLY A 253 -11.46 -13.50 -21.15
CA GLY A 253 -11.14 -12.42 -22.10
C GLY A 253 -9.88 -11.63 -21.81
N ALA A 254 -9.22 -11.90 -20.67
CA ALA A 254 -8.05 -11.16 -20.25
C ALA A 254 -6.78 -11.61 -20.97
N LYS A 255 -5.80 -10.69 -21.08
CA LYS A 255 -4.46 -11.02 -21.57
C LYS A 255 -3.80 -12.09 -20.68
N GLU A 256 -2.98 -12.95 -21.26
CA GLU A 256 -2.13 -13.87 -20.49
C GLU A 256 -1.10 -13.11 -19.63
N SER A 257 -0.68 -11.94 -20.10
CA SER A 257 0.22 -11.05 -19.40
C SER A 257 -0.45 -10.21 -18.30
N LEU A 258 -1.78 -10.25 -18.15
CA LEU A 258 -2.48 -9.55 -17.07
C LEU A 258 -1.88 -9.93 -15.71
N ARG A 259 -1.77 -8.97 -14.80
CA ARG A 259 -1.45 -9.23 -13.38
C ARG A 259 -2.53 -8.66 -12.49
N ILE A 260 -3.02 -9.51 -11.57
CA ILE A 260 -4.12 -9.20 -10.66
C ILE A 260 -3.53 -8.91 -9.29
N LEU A 261 -3.72 -7.69 -8.81
CA LEU A 261 -3.26 -7.18 -7.52
C LEU A 261 -4.45 -6.91 -6.61
N HIS A 262 -4.22 -6.99 -5.31
CA HIS A 262 -5.20 -6.66 -4.28
C HIS A 262 -4.48 -6.29 -2.97
N PRO A 263 -4.81 -5.18 -2.28
CA PRO A 263 -4.12 -4.77 -1.04
C PRO A 263 -4.46 -5.65 0.16
N LEU A 264 -5.46 -6.52 0.04
CA LEU A 264 -6.02 -7.37 1.10
C LEU A 264 -6.47 -6.57 2.36
N PRO A 265 -7.42 -7.08 3.17
CA PRO A 265 -8.10 -8.37 3.01
C PRO A 265 -9.09 -8.36 1.87
N ARG A 266 -9.25 -9.48 1.19
CA ARG A 266 -10.43 -9.72 0.37
C ARG A 266 -11.54 -10.30 1.24
N VAL A 267 -12.78 -10.09 0.83
CA VAL A 267 -13.98 -10.73 1.41
C VAL A 267 -14.57 -11.68 0.37
N ASN A 268 -15.21 -11.12 -0.68
CA ASN A 268 -15.84 -11.89 -1.76
C ASN A 268 -15.55 -11.32 -3.15
N GLU A 269 -14.88 -10.17 -3.24
CA GLU A 269 -14.60 -9.47 -4.51
C GLU A 269 -13.62 -10.21 -5.43
N ILE A 270 -12.91 -11.21 -4.92
CA ILE A 270 -12.16 -12.19 -5.71
C ILE A 270 -12.53 -13.58 -5.23
N SER A 271 -13.07 -14.41 -6.12
CA SER A 271 -13.36 -15.81 -5.86
C SER A 271 -12.09 -16.60 -5.53
N VAL A 272 -12.19 -17.55 -4.59
CA VAL A 272 -11.08 -18.45 -4.23
C VAL A 272 -10.55 -19.23 -5.44
N ALA A 273 -11.40 -19.55 -6.41
CA ALA A 273 -11.00 -20.23 -7.64
C ALA A 273 -9.99 -19.42 -8.50
N VAL A 274 -9.84 -18.11 -8.26
CA VAL A 274 -8.84 -17.26 -8.94
C VAL A 274 -7.45 -17.42 -8.31
N ASP A 275 -7.33 -17.98 -7.12
CA ASP A 275 -6.03 -18.08 -6.40
C ASP A 275 -5.01 -18.96 -7.17
N ASP A 276 -5.49 -19.95 -7.91
CA ASP A 276 -4.66 -20.85 -8.72
C ASP A 276 -4.39 -20.31 -10.15
N ASP A 277 -4.96 -19.16 -10.51
CA ASP A 277 -4.68 -18.52 -11.80
C ASP A 277 -3.27 -17.90 -11.77
N PRO A 278 -2.40 -18.21 -12.77
CA PRO A 278 -1.03 -17.70 -12.79
C PRO A 278 -0.91 -16.17 -12.83
N ARG A 279 -2.00 -15.50 -13.19
CA ARG A 279 -2.10 -14.04 -13.22
C ARG A 279 -2.40 -13.42 -11.84
N ALA A 280 -2.83 -14.23 -10.85
CA ALA A 280 -3.09 -13.81 -9.49
C ALA A 280 -1.78 -13.53 -8.73
N CYS A 281 -1.52 -12.25 -8.44
CA CYS A 281 -0.28 -11.82 -7.81
C CYS A 281 -0.45 -11.33 -6.36
N TYR A 282 -1.66 -11.27 -5.82
CA TYR A 282 -1.94 -10.61 -4.54
C TYR A 282 -1.30 -11.31 -3.32
N PHE A 283 -1.01 -12.62 -3.36
CA PHE A 283 -0.24 -13.28 -2.29
C PHE A 283 1.28 -13.07 -2.46
N LYS A 284 1.79 -13.05 -3.70
CA LYS A 284 3.17 -12.62 -3.97
C LYS A 284 3.38 -11.16 -3.55
N GLN A 285 2.39 -10.31 -3.80
CA GLN A 285 2.37 -8.90 -3.36
C GLN A 285 2.56 -8.80 -1.84
N VAL A 286 1.92 -9.65 -1.03
CA VAL A 286 2.17 -9.69 0.43
C VAL A 286 3.62 -10.00 0.75
N GLN A 287 4.21 -10.98 0.08
CA GLN A 287 5.61 -11.35 0.24
C GLN A 287 6.54 -10.19 -0.17
N TYR A 288 6.31 -9.58 -1.32
CA TYR A 288 7.07 -8.42 -1.79
C TYR A 288 6.96 -7.24 -0.81
N GLY A 289 5.83 -7.10 -0.14
CA GLY A 289 5.62 -6.11 0.91
C GLY A 289 6.61 -6.21 2.07
N LYS A 290 7.05 -7.42 2.44
CA LYS A 290 8.11 -7.61 3.44
C LYS A 290 9.44 -7.06 2.93
N TYR A 291 9.84 -7.42 1.72
CA TYR A 291 11.15 -7.06 1.18
C TYR A 291 11.30 -5.56 0.91
N ILE A 292 10.25 -4.91 0.40
CA ILE A 292 10.31 -3.45 0.21
C ILE A 292 10.34 -2.70 1.55
N ARG A 293 9.75 -3.25 2.62
CA ARG A 293 9.87 -2.70 3.98
C ARG A 293 11.27 -2.92 4.55
N MET A 294 11.92 -4.04 4.25
CA MET A 294 13.34 -4.26 4.58
C MET A 294 14.21 -3.19 3.93
N ALA A 295 14.08 -2.99 2.62
CA ALA A 295 14.82 -1.95 1.89
C ALA A 295 14.54 -0.54 2.45
N LEU A 296 13.29 -0.23 2.77
CA LEU A 296 12.91 1.05 3.36
C LEU A 296 13.54 1.27 4.76
N ILE A 297 13.55 0.24 5.60
CA ILE A 297 14.19 0.29 6.93
C ILE A 297 15.68 0.57 6.77
N LEU A 298 16.38 -0.15 5.90
CA LEU A 298 17.80 0.07 5.63
C LEU A 298 18.06 1.51 5.14
N LYS A 299 17.29 2.00 4.18
CA LYS A 299 17.43 3.37 3.65
C LYS A 299 17.23 4.43 4.73
N LEU A 300 16.23 4.28 5.60
CA LEU A 300 15.93 5.26 6.65
C LEU A 300 16.92 5.20 7.82
N LEU A 301 17.50 4.06 8.10
CA LEU A 301 18.58 3.89 9.07
C LEU A 301 19.96 4.19 8.48
N GLU A 302 20.05 4.57 7.20
CA GLU A 302 21.30 4.85 6.47
C GLU A 302 22.30 3.68 6.51
N ILE A 303 21.78 2.44 6.51
CA ILE A 303 22.55 1.19 6.50
C ILE A 303 22.77 0.76 5.04
N LYS A 304 24.03 0.50 4.69
CA LYS A 304 24.45 0.04 3.36
C LYS A 304 24.53 -1.47 3.26
#